data_d4be587b5701e8a50c588bf1f7fd110b
#
_entry.id   d4be587b5701e8a50c588bf1f7fd110b
#
_cell.length_a   1.000
_cell.length_b   1.000
_cell.length_c   1.000
_cell.angle_alpha   90.00
_cell.angle_beta   90.00
_cell.angle_gamma   90.00
#
_symmetry.space_group_name_H-M   'P 1'
#
loop_
_entity.id
_entity.type
_entity.pdbx_description
1 polymer ?
#
loop_
_entity_poly.entity_id
_entity_poly.type
_entity_poly.pdbx_seq_one_letter_code
_entity_poly.pdbx_strand_id
1 'polypeptide(L)'
;MLVRKLISSGLRIPARQRNKSLKMPLQLRWDAIMPGHDALFLDLLDRWSEPHRRYHGCTHLLSVLESLDLLTDPADPPRTVLLAAWFHDAVYRGIAGEDEEESARLAEDRLRAAGLPDAEVAEVARLVRLTSDHRPGAGDGDGALLCDADLSVLGGEPDDYARYVAAVRQDFAHIGDADFAAGRAAVVRHLLELDPLFHTERAQELWLAAAHRNLKGELT
;
A
#
# COMPACT_ATOMS: atom_id res chain seq x y z
N MET A 1 13.46 -14.01 0.12
CA MET A 1 14.89 -13.69 0.22
C MET A 1 15.57 -13.36 -1.12
N LEU A 2 15.19 -13.99 -2.24
CA LEU A 2 15.79 -13.72 -3.57
C LEU A 2 15.37 -12.37 -4.18
N VAL A 3 14.11 -11.97 -4.00
CA VAL A 3 13.54 -10.72 -4.57
C VAL A 3 14.15 -9.47 -3.89
N ARG A 4 14.37 -9.49 -2.56
CA ARG A 4 15.05 -8.40 -1.85
C ARG A 4 16.48 -8.15 -2.36
N LYS A 5 17.22 -9.21 -2.77
CA LYS A 5 18.56 -9.06 -3.35
C LYS A 5 18.60 -8.43 -4.74
N LEU A 6 17.54 -8.59 -5.54
CA LEU A 6 17.45 -8.00 -6.88
C LEU A 6 17.11 -6.50 -6.85
N ILE A 7 16.39 -6.04 -5.81
CA ILE A 7 16.02 -4.62 -5.65
C ILE A 7 17.20 -3.80 -5.09
N SER A 8 18.11 -4.42 -4.31
CA SER A 8 19.26 -3.73 -3.69
C SER A 8 20.46 -3.50 -4.62
N SER A 9 20.45 -4.06 -5.83
CA SER A 9 21.64 -4.06 -6.73
C SER A 9 21.78 -2.84 -7.67
N GLY A 10 21.02 -1.76 -7.47
CA GLY A 10 21.22 -0.50 -8.20
C GLY A 10 21.03 -0.54 -9.74
N LEU A 11 20.75 -1.72 -10.33
CA LEU A 11 20.45 -1.83 -11.75
C LEU A 11 19.06 -1.24 -12.04
N ARG A 12 19.01 -0.23 -12.91
CA ARG A 12 17.74 0.31 -13.46
C ARG A 12 17.09 -0.75 -14.36
N ILE A 13 16.33 -1.67 -13.76
CA ILE A 13 15.49 -2.59 -14.51
C ILE A 13 14.31 -1.78 -15.06
N PRO A 14 14.02 -1.84 -16.39
CA PRO A 14 12.85 -1.17 -16.96
C PRO A 14 11.56 -1.61 -16.25
N ALA A 15 10.62 -0.68 -16.01
CA ALA A 15 9.36 -0.94 -15.29
C ALA A 15 8.64 -2.21 -15.81
N ARG A 16 8.62 -2.40 -17.13
CA ARG A 16 8.02 -3.57 -17.79
C ARG A 16 8.68 -4.91 -17.43
N GLN A 17 9.98 -4.91 -17.11
CA GLN A 17 10.74 -6.11 -16.74
C GLN A 17 10.64 -6.38 -15.24
N ARG A 18 10.54 -5.34 -14.43
CA ARG A 18 10.28 -5.39 -12.99
C ARG A 18 8.90 -5.99 -12.70
N ASN A 19 7.86 -5.51 -13.39
CA ASN A 19 6.49 -6.05 -13.25
C ASN A 19 6.38 -7.52 -13.66
N LYS A 20 7.17 -7.99 -14.65
CA LYS A 20 7.22 -9.43 -14.99
C LYS A 20 7.78 -10.29 -13.86
N SER A 21 8.75 -9.82 -13.10
CA SER A 21 9.32 -10.57 -11.97
C SER A 21 8.38 -10.59 -10.75
N LEU A 22 7.50 -9.58 -10.61
CA LEU A 22 6.54 -9.48 -9.51
C LEU A 22 5.23 -10.24 -9.79
N LYS A 23 4.92 -10.53 -11.05
CA LYS A 23 3.66 -11.17 -11.43
C LYS A 23 3.44 -12.51 -10.71
N MET A 24 4.45 -13.37 -10.68
CA MET A 24 4.31 -14.70 -10.05
C MET A 24 4.09 -14.63 -8.53
N PRO A 25 4.88 -13.87 -7.75
CA PRO A 25 4.60 -13.70 -6.33
C PRO A 25 3.20 -13.13 -6.04
N LEU A 26 2.75 -12.15 -6.81
CA LEU A 26 1.43 -11.56 -6.68
C LEU A 26 0.31 -12.56 -7.07
N GLN A 27 0.50 -13.35 -8.14
CA GLN A 27 -0.46 -14.38 -8.55
C GLN A 27 -0.67 -15.43 -7.46
N LEU A 28 0.41 -15.93 -6.86
CA LEU A 28 0.30 -16.92 -5.77
C LEU A 28 -0.47 -16.39 -4.57
N ARG A 29 -0.28 -15.11 -4.21
CA ARG A 29 -1.02 -14.46 -3.12
C ARG A 29 -2.50 -14.25 -3.48
N TRP A 30 -2.78 -13.88 -4.73
CA TRP A 30 -4.15 -13.73 -5.22
C TRP A 30 -4.88 -15.08 -5.22
N ASP A 31 -4.27 -16.14 -5.75
CA ASP A 31 -4.87 -17.47 -5.83
C ASP A 31 -5.22 -18.06 -4.46
N ALA A 32 -4.49 -17.65 -3.41
CA ALA A 32 -4.78 -18.05 -2.03
C ALA A 32 -6.09 -17.45 -1.49
N ILE A 33 -6.48 -16.24 -1.93
CA ILE A 33 -7.65 -15.51 -1.42
C ILE A 33 -8.83 -15.49 -2.41
N MET A 34 -8.55 -15.56 -3.73
CA MET A 34 -9.54 -15.48 -4.82
C MET A 34 -9.28 -16.53 -5.90
N PRO A 35 -9.31 -17.84 -5.56
CA PRO A 35 -9.04 -18.91 -6.52
C PRO A 35 -10.06 -18.88 -7.68
N GLY A 36 -9.56 -19.00 -8.92
CA GLY A 36 -10.40 -19.02 -10.12
C GLY A 36 -10.84 -17.65 -10.63
N HIS A 37 -10.40 -16.54 -10.01
CA HIS A 37 -10.72 -15.17 -10.43
C HIS A 37 -9.55 -14.50 -11.18
N ASP A 38 -8.92 -15.22 -12.13
CA ASP A 38 -7.77 -14.74 -12.90
C ASP A 38 -8.04 -13.45 -13.69
N ALA A 39 -9.27 -13.27 -14.20
CA ALA A 39 -9.63 -12.06 -14.93
C ALA A 39 -9.59 -10.82 -14.05
N LEU A 40 -10.04 -10.92 -12.78
CA LEU A 40 -9.97 -9.84 -11.81
C LEU A 40 -8.52 -9.57 -11.37
N PHE A 41 -7.74 -10.62 -11.16
CA PHE A 41 -6.30 -10.47 -10.92
C PHE A 41 -5.60 -9.67 -12.02
N LEU A 42 -5.88 -9.98 -13.29
CA LEU A 42 -5.26 -9.30 -14.43
C LEU A 42 -5.72 -7.83 -14.53
N ASP A 43 -7.01 -7.52 -14.30
CA ASP A 43 -7.52 -6.14 -14.24
C ASP A 43 -6.77 -5.33 -13.15
N LEU A 44 -6.64 -5.89 -11.95
CA LEU A 44 -5.91 -5.23 -10.85
C LEU A 44 -4.42 -5.09 -11.17
N LEU A 45 -3.79 -6.13 -11.70
CA LEU A 45 -2.37 -6.08 -12.05
C LEU A 45 -2.08 -5.02 -13.11
N ASP A 46 -2.96 -4.85 -14.09
CA ASP A 46 -2.84 -3.82 -15.13
C ASP A 46 -2.93 -2.41 -14.51
N ARG A 47 -3.84 -2.19 -13.55
CA ARG A 47 -3.96 -0.93 -12.81
C ARG A 47 -2.72 -0.63 -11.98
N TRP A 48 -2.24 -1.59 -11.20
CA TRP A 48 -1.00 -1.47 -10.43
C TRP A 48 0.26 -1.32 -11.30
N SER A 49 0.15 -1.59 -12.60
CA SER A 49 1.25 -1.50 -13.57
C SER A 49 1.18 -0.24 -14.45
N GLU A 50 0.25 0.67 -14.21
CA GLU A 50 0.09 1.89 -14.99
C GLU A 50 1.41 2.69 -15.06
N PRO A 51 1.78 3.22 -16.23
CA PRO A 51 3.12 3.75 -16.46
C PRO A 51 3.44 5.06 -15.69
N HIS A 52 2.42 5.75 -15.19
CA HIS A 52 2.61 6.96 -14.37
C HIS A 52 3.02 6.64 -12.92
N ARG A 53 2.73 5.43 -12.41
CA ARG A 53 3.02 5.01 -11.04
C ARG A 53 4.50 4.68 -10.85
N ARG A 54 5.17 5.33 -9.91
CA ARG A 54 6.57 5.06 -9.55
C ARG A 54 6.69 4.41 -8.18
N TYR A 55 5.98 4.95 -7.18
CA TYR A 55 5.84 4.36 -5.87
C TYR A 55 4.59 3.47 -5.77
N HIS A 56 3.39 4.04 -6.06
CA HIS A 56 2.08 3.38 -5.89
C HIS A 56 1.80 2.33 -6.99
N GLY A 57 2.74 1.40 -7.18
CA GLY A 57 2.68 0.33 -8.19
C GLY A 57 2.85 -1.07 -7.57
N CYS A 58 3.07 -2.09 -8.41
CA CYS A 58 3.17 -3.50 -7.98
C CYS A 58 4.20 -3.75 -6.86
N THR A 59 5.25 -2.93 -6.75
CA THR A 59 6.24 -3.06 -5.67
C THR A 59 5.65 -2.66 -4.33
N HIS A 60 4.88 -1.58 -4.29
CA HIS A 60 4.16 -1.13 -3.09
C HIS A 60 3.12 -2.17 -2.68
N LEU A 61 2.25 -2.62 -3.60
CA LEU A 61 1.29 -3.68 -3.32
C LEU A 61 1.96 -4.92 -2.69
N LEU A 62 3.08 -5.39 -3.27
CA LEU A 62 3.78 -6.54 -2.70
C LEU A 62 4.33 -6.23 -1.31
N SER A 63 4.88 -5.03 -1.08
CA SER A 63 5.34 -4.60 0.25
C SER A 63 4.24 -4.59 1.29
N VAL A 64 3.05 -4.07 0.95
CA VAL A 64 1.88 -4.09 1.84
C VAL A 64 1.49 -5.53 2.21
N LEU A 65 1.41 -6.42 1.21
CA LEU A 65 1.10 -7.83 1.44
C LEU A 65 2.18 -8.56 2.27
N GLU A 66 3.46 -8.25 2.05
CA GLU A 66 4.57 -8.78 2.87
C GLU A 66 4.54 -8.22 4.30
N SER A 67 4.11 -6.97 4.48
CA SER A 67 3.94 -6.36 5.81
C SER A 67 2.79 -7.00 6.57
N LEU A 68 1.67 -7.31 5.90
CA LEU A 68 0.57 -8.07 6.50
C LEU A 68 1.02 -9.46 6.97
N ASP A 69 1.90 -10.15 6.24
CA ASP A 69 2.48 -11.43 6.70
C ASP A 69 3.29 -11.29 8.01
N LEU A 70 3.85 -10.11 8.30
CA LEU A 70 4.58 -9.84 9.55
C LEU A 70 3.66 -9.48 10.72
N LEU A 71 2.45 -9.00 10.42
CA LEU A 71 1.47 -8.51 11.39
C LEU A 71 0.41 -9.54 11.75
N THR A 72 0.21 -10.57 10.92
CA THR A 72 -0.87 -11.55 11.06
C THR A 72 -0.34 -12.96 11.29
N ASP A 73 -1.21 -13.87 11.77
CA ASP A 73 -0.90 -15.29 11.79
C ASP A 73 -0.99 -15.85 10.35
N PRO A 74 0.10 -16.42 9.80
CA PRO A 74 0.07 -17.02 8.47
C PRO A 74 -0.94 -18.19 8.32
N ALA A 75 -1.38 -18.78 9.42
CA ALA A 75 -2.37 -19.87 9.41
C ALA A 75 -3.80 -19.37 9.25
N ASP A 76 -4.08 -18.10 9.61
CA ASP A 76 -5.42 -17.49 9.53
C ASP A 76 -5.32 -16.01 9.08
N PRO A 77 -4.90 -15.74 7.84
CA PRO A 77 -4.78 -14.38 7.36
C PRO A 77 -6.17 -13.76 7.15
N PRO A 78 -6.40 -12.51 7.58
CA PRO A 78 -7.68 -11.83 7.44
C PRO A 78 -7.97 -11.52 5.95
N ARG A 79 -8.83 -12.33 5.32
CA ARG A 79 -9.12 -12.26 3.89
C ARG A 79 -9.63 -10.88 3.45
N THR A 80 -10.48 -10.24 4.26
CA THR A 80 -11.00 -8.88 3.99
C THR A 80 -9.87 -7.85 3.91
N VAL A 81 -8.89 -7.92 4.82
CA VAL A 81 -7.73 -7.03 4.84
C VAL A 81 -6.83 -7.28 3.62
N LEU A 82 -6.59 -8.56 3.28
CA LEU A 82 -5.82 -8.90 2.08
C LEU A 82 -6.51 -8.40 0.81
N LEU A 83 -7.83 -8.55 0.68
CA LEU A 83 -8.59 -8.00 -0.44
C LEU A 83 -8.52 -6.46 -0.46
N ALA A 84 -8.67 -5.81 0.69
CA ALA A 84 -8.55 -4.37 0.78
C ALA A 84 -7.16 -3.88 0.36
N ALA A 85 -6.09 -4.60 0.70
CA ALA A 85 -4.74 -4.31 0.23
C ALA A 85 -4.61 -4.38 -1.31
N TRP A 86 -5.35 -5.29 -1.97
CA TRP A 86 -5.37 -5.33 -3.43
C TRP A 86 -6.09 -4.14 -4.07
N PHE A 87 -7.07 -3.56 -3.38
CA PHE A 87 -7.92 -2.52 -3.93
C PHE A 87 -7.55 -1.10 -3.48
N HIS A 88 -6.80 -0.89 -2.37
CA HIS A 88 -6.66 0.43 -1.75
C HIS A 88 -6.18 1.52 -2.72
N ASP A 89 -5.23 1.21 -3.56
CA ASP A 89 -4.69 2.09 -4.61
C ASP A 89 -5.01 1.59 -6.03
N ALA A 90 -6.07 0.78 -6.23
CA ALA A 90 -6.43 0.28 -7.56
C ALA A 90 -6.80 1.41 -8.53
N VAL A 91 -7.29 2.53 -8.04
CA VAL A 91 -7.37 3.82 -8.74
C VAL A 91 -6.34 4.74 -8.12
N TYR A 92 -5.46 5.34 -8.92
CA TYR A 92 -4.43 6.26 -8.45
C TYR A 92 -4.15 7.37 -9.46
N ARG A 93 -4.53 8.60 -9.11
CA ARG A 93 -4.26 9.84 -9.85
C ARG A 93 -3.49 10.85 -9.01
N GLY A 94 -3.29 10.54 -7.72
CA GLY A 94 -2.69 11.41 -6.72
C GLY A 94 -3.67 12.44 -6.14
N ILE A 95 -4.97 12.12 -6.11
CA ILE A 95 -6.03 12.98 -5.56
C ILE A 95 -6.58 12.34 -4.29
N ALA A 96 -6.01 12.73 -3.16
CA ALA A 96 -6.37 12.17 -1.85
C ALA A 96 -7.88 12.29 -1.57
N GLY A 97 -8.47 11.23 -1.03
CA GLY A 97 -9.90 11.10 -0.73
C GLY A 97 -10.75 10.70 -1.94
N GLU A 98 -10.44 11.18 -3.15
CA GLU A 98 -11.15 10.78 -4.37
C GLU A 98 -10.67 9.43 -4.88
N ASP A 99 -9.36 9.19 -4.89
CA ASP A 99 -8.76 7.95 -5.39
C ASP A 99 -9.16 6.76 -4.51
N GLU A 100 -9.18 6.92 -3.18
CA GLU A 100 -9.62 5.90 -2.23
C GLU A 100 -11.12 5.62 -2.36
N GLU A 101 -11.95 6.65 -2.56
CA GLU A 101 -13.39 6.46 -2.79
C GLU A 101 -13.65 5.72 -4.12
N GLU A 102 -12.96 6.06 -5.20
CA GLU A 102 -13.10 5.35 -6.48
C GLU A 102 -12.55 3.92 -6.42
N SER A 103 -11.45 3.71 -5.68
CA SER A 103 -10.90 2.38 -5.39
C SER A 103 -11.90 1.52 -4.61
N ALA A 104 -12.58 2.11 -3.60
CA ALA A 104 -13.60 1.43 -2.83
C ALA A 104 -14.82 1.05 -3.68
N ARG A 105 -15.31 1.96 -4.55
CA ARG A 105 -16.38 1.65 -5.50
C ARG A 105 -15.99 0.56 -6.48
N LEU A 106 -14.76 0.60 -6.97
CA LEU A 106 -14.23 -0.47 -7.83
C LEU A 106 -14.24 -1.82 -7.10
N ALA A 107 -13.82 -1.85 -5.82
CA ALA A 107 -13.88 -3.06 -5.00
C ALA A 107 -15.33 -3.57 -4.87
N GLU A 108 -16.29 -2.68 -4.54
CA GLU A 108 -17.70 -3.04 -4.44
C GLU A 108 -18.22 -3.68 -5.73
N ASP A 109 -17.96 -3.06 -6.87
CA ASP A 109 -18.45 -3.55 -8.17
C ASP A 109 -17.82 -4.90 -8.56
N ARG A 110 -16.50 -5.00 -8.42
CA ARG A 110 -15.75 -6.19 -8.83
C ARG A 110 -15.99 -7.39 -7.92
N LEU A 111 -16.05 -7.19 -6.61
CA LEU A 111 -16.25 -8.26 -5.64
C LEU A 111 -17.70 -8.77 -5.66
N ARG A 112 -18.71 -7.89 -5.84
CA ARG A 112 -20.09 -8.32 -6.10
C ARG A 112 -20.20 -9.16 -7.37
N ALA A 113 -19.57 -8.69 -8.47
CA ALA A 113 -19.56 -9.44 -9.72
C ALA A 113 -18.83 -10.80 -9.60
N ALA A 114 -17.87 -10.91 -8.70
CA ALA A 114 -17.18 -12.15 -8.35
C ALA A 114 -17.99 -13.06 -7.40
N GLY A 115 -19.17 -12.61 -6.92
CA GLY A 115 -20.08 -13.41 -6.10
C GLY A 115 -19.75 -13.43 -4.61
N LEU A 116 -18.96 -12.46 -4.11
CA LEU A 116 -18.70 -12.36 -2.67
C LEU A 116 -19.95 -11.87 -1.91
N PRO A 117 -20.10 -12.29 -0.64
CA PRO A 117 -21.19 -11.81 0.21
C PRO A 117 -21.17 -10.30 0.40
N ASP A 118 -22.35 -9.65 0.40
CA ASP A 118 -22.45 -8.20 0.55
C ASP A 118 -21.75 -7.64 1.80
N ALA A 119 -21.77 -8.36 2.90
CA ALA A 119 -21.10 -7.95 4.13
C ALA A 119 -19.57 -7.92 3.97
N GLU A 120 -19.00 -8.91 3.27
CA GLU A 120 -17.57 -8.95 2.98
C GLU A 120 -17.17 -7.83 2.02
N VAL A 121 -17.98 -7.60 0.98
CA VAL A 121 -17.77 -6.51 0.01
C VAL A 121 -17.81 -5.15 0.71
N ALA A 122 -18.79 -4.93 1.59
CA ALA A 122 -18.91 -3.68 2.34
C ALA A 122 -17.70 -3.44 3.26
N GLU A 123 -17.21 -4.50 3.91
CA GLU A 123 -16.04 -4.39 4.78
C GLU A 123 -14.77 -4.07 4.00
N VAL A 124 -14.53 -4.76 2.86
CA VAL A 124 -13.40 -4.43 2.00
C VAL A 124 -13.44 -2.97 1.55
N ALA A 125 -14.61 -2.49 1.09
CA ALA A 125 -14.77 -1.11 0.64
C ALA A 125 -14.57 -0.10 1.78
N ARG A 126 -15.03 -0.42 3.00
CA ARG A 126 -14.79 0.40 4.20
C ARG A 126 -13.29 0.51 4.49
N LEU A 127 -12.59 -0.62 4.46
CA LEU A 127 -11.15 -0.67 4.70
C LEU A 127 -10.36 0.13 3.64
N VAL A 128 -10.76 0.04 2.37
CA VAL A 128 -10.15 0.85 1.30
C VAL A 128 -10.35 2.35 1.56
N ARG A 129 -11.56 2.79 1.94
CA ARG A 129 -11.82 4.21 2.28
C ARG A 129 -10.99 4.69 3.47
N LEU A 130 -10.70 3.81 4.42
CA LEU A 130 -9.93 4.12 5.63
C LEU A 130 -8.49 4.53 5.32
N THR A 131 -7.91 4.09 4.20
CA THR A 131 -6.54 4.46 3.84
C THR A 131 -6.40 5.95 3.45
N SER A 132 -7.50 6.68 3.30
CA SER A 132 -7.48 8.11 3.03
C SER A 132 -6.94 8.96 4.20
N ASP A 133 -7.14 8.52 5.44
CA ASP A 133 -6.70 9.24 6.65
C ASP A 133 -5.92 8.37 7.65
N HIS A 134 -5.90 7.06 7.45
CA HIS A 134 -5.22 6.06 8.29
C HIS A 134 -5.64 6.13 9.77
N ARG A 135 -6.94 6.38 10.06
CA ARG A 135 -7.48 6.53 11.42
C ARG A 135 -8.52 5.45 11.73
N PRO A 136 -8.10 4.20 11.98
CA PRO A 136 -9.03 3.15 12.39
C PRO A 136 -9.69 3.49 13.72
N GLY A 137 -10.97 3.12 13.85
CA GLY A 137 -11.72 3.31 15.07
C GLY A 137 -11.20 2.45 16.23
N ALA A 138 -11.58 2.78 17.45
CA ALA A 138 -11.22 1.98 18.61
C ALA A 138 -11.75 0.55 18.47
N GLY A 139 -10.85 -0.44 18.54
CA GLY A 139 -11.18 -1.85 18.38
C GLY A 139 -11.31 -2.34 16.93
N ASP A 140 -11.03 -1.49 15.94
CA ASP A 140 -10.99 -1.87 14.52
C ASP A 140 -9.66 -2.56 14.19
N GLY A 141 -9.57 -3.85 14.48
CA GLY A 141 -8.36 -4.64 14.25
C GLY A 141 -7.99 -4.75 12.77
N ASP A 142 -8.97 -4.95 11.88
CA ASP A 142 -8.76 -5.07 10.44
C ASP A 142 -8.27 -3.74 9.85
N GLY A 143 -8.86 -2.62 10.26
CA GLY A 143 -8.41 -1.29 9.88
C GLY A 143 -7.00 -0.98 10.36
N ALA A 144 -6.68 -1.35 11.61
CA ALA A 144 -5.35 -1.20 12.17
C ALA A 144 -4.29 -1.97 11.36
N LEU A 145 -4.58 -3.22 11.00
CA LEU A 145 -3.67 -4.05 10.19
C LEU A 145 -3.40 -3.46 8.82
N LEU A 146 -4.45 -2.99 8.12
CA LEU A 146 -4.28 -2.41 6.79
C LEU A 146 -3.50 -1.09 6.83
N CYS A 147 -3.86 -0.17 7.74
CA CYS A 147 -3.17 1.10 7.91
C CYS A 147 -1.69 0.91 8.26
N ASP A 148 -1.40 0.00 9.20
CA ASP A 148 -0.02 -0.29 9.61
C ASP A 148 0.81 -0.89 8.47
N ALA A 149 0.22 -1.80 7.69
CA ALA A 149 0.89 -2.43 6.55
C ALA A 149 1.19 -1.42 5.43
N ASP A 150 0.24 -0.53 5.13
CA ASP A 150 0.39 0.50 4.10
C ASP A 150 1.47 1.53 4.50
N LEU A 151 1.45 1.99 5.74
CA LEU A 151 2.44 2.93 6.28
C LEU A 151 3.79 2.28 6.66
N SER A 152 3.96 0.96 6.50
CA SER A 152 5.18 0.23 6.89
C SER A 152 6.46 0.77 6.24
N VAL A 153 6.36 1.34 5.04
CA VAL A 153 7.48 1.96 4.31
C VAL A 153 8.14 3.08 5.12
N LEU A 154 7.39 3.78 5.96
CA LEU A 154 7.91 4.86 6.82
C LEU A 154 8.97 4.35 7.80
N GLY A 155 8.82 3.09 8.24
CA GLY A 155 9.76 2.40 9.13
C GLY A 155 10.87 1.63 8.43
N GLY A 156 11.07 1.84 7.12
CA GLY A 156 12.13 1.22 6.36
C GLY A 156 13.53 1.71 6.74
N GLU A 157 14.57 0.93 6.32
CA GLU A 157 15.96 1.36 6.44
C GLU A 157 16.19 2.68 5.67
N PRO A 158 17.17 3.51 6.06
CA PRO A 158 17.36 4.84 5.46
C PRO A 158 17.44 4.84 3.94
N ASP A 159 18.11 3.87 3.32
CA ASP A 159 18.22 3.76 1.87
C ASP A 159 16.90 3.38 1.20
N ASP A 160 16.08 2.52 1.85
CA ASP A 160 14.76 2.14 1.37
C ASP A 160 13.81 3.33 1.46
N TYR A 161 13.85 4.06 2.57
CA TYR A 161 13.08 5.28 2.76
C TYR A 161 13.45 6.38 1.75
N ALA A 162 14.73 6.60 1.50
CA ALA A 162 15.18 7.54 0.48
C ALA A 162 14.68 7.17 -0.94
N ARG A 163 14.62 5.86 -1.25
CA ARG A 163 14.05 5.37 -2.53
C ARG A 163 12.54 5.63 -2.62
N TYR A 164 11.82 5.44 -1.51
CA TYR A 164 10.41 5.77 -1.40
C TYR A 164 10.17 7.26 -1.68
N VAL A 165 10.87 8.17 -0.99
CA VAL A 165 10.74 9.62 -1.18
C VAL A 165 11.04 10.03 -2.63
N ALA A 166 12.10 9.46 -3.22
CA ALA A 166 12.44 9.72 -4.61
C ALA A 166 11.38 9.21 -5.60
N ALA A 167 10.74 8.08 -5.32
CA ALA A 167 9.68 7.53 -6.15
C ALA A 167 8.39 8.36 -6.05
N VAL A 168 8.01 8.78 -4.84
CA VAL A 168 6.88 9.72 -4.62
C VAL A 168 7.13 11.04 -5.36
N ARG A 169 8.35 11.61 -5.29
CA ARG A 169 8.66 12.82 -6.08
C ARG A 169 8.42 12.60 -7.58
N GLN A 170 8.67 11.41 -8.10
CA GLN A 170 8.44 11.08 -9.50
C GLN A 170 6.94 10.91 -9.84
N ASP A 171 6.12 10.38 -8.93
CA ASP A 171 4.66 10.32 -9.11
C ASP A 171 4.08 11.75 -9.30
N PHE A 172 4.63 12.71 -8.58
CA PHE A 172 4.26 14.12 -8.65
C PHE A 172 5.20 14.98 -9.54
N ALA A 173 5.83 14.38 -10.56
CA ALA A 173 6.78 15.10 -11.43
C ALA A 173 6.18 16.32 -12.17
N HIS A 174 4.86 16.35 -12.31
CA HIS A 174 4.11 17.47 -12.92
C HIS A 174 3.95 18.68 -11.99
N ILE A 175 4.22 18.51 -10.68
CA ILE A 175 4.16 19.58 -9.68
C ILE A 175 5.55 20.25 -9.56
N GLY A 176 5.58 21.57 -9.49
CA GLY A 176 6.83 22.33 -9.28
C GLY A 176 7.51 22.00 -7.95
N ASP A 177 8.85 22.10 -7.90
CA ASP A 177 9.62 21.66 -6.73
C ASP A 177 9.21 22.36 -5.43
N ALA A 178 8.90 23.66 -5.46
CA ALA A 178 8.49 24.42 -4.28
C ALA A 178 7.11 23.96 -3.76
N ASP A 179 6.15 23.73 -4.66
CA ASP A 179 4.80 23.28 -4.30
C ASP A 179 4.82 21.83 -3.81
N PHE A 180 5.62 20.97 -4.47
CA PHE A 180 5.82 19.61 -4.00
C PHE A 180 6.45 19.59 -2.60
N ALA A 181 7.51 20.36 -2.35
CA ALA A 181 8.17 20.41 -1.05
C ALA A 181 7.21 20.90 0.05
N ALA A 182 6.39 21.91 -0.23
CA ALA A 182 5.38 22.38 0.72
C ALA A 182 4.30 21.33 1.01
N GLY A 183 3.77 20.67 -0.03
CA GLY A 183 2.79 19.59 0.11
C GLY A 183 3.37 18.39 0.85
N ARG A 184 4.57 17.95 0.50
CA ARG A 184 5.25 16.84 1.18
C ARG A 184 5.50 17.13 2.65
N ALA A 185 5.97 18.34 2.98
CA ALA A 185 6.16 18.74 4.37
C ALA A 185 4.85 18.77 5.16
N ALA A 186 3.72 19.11 4.53
CA ALA A 186 2.40 19.04 5.17
C ALA A 186 2.01 17.58 5.45
N VAL A 187 2.21 16.66 4.50
CA VAL A 187 1.98 15.22 4.69
C VAL A 187 2.85 14.67 5.82
N VAL A 188 4.14 14.99 5.83
CA VAL A 188 5.08 14.52 6.89
C VAL A 188 4.66 15.01 8.27
N ARG A 189 4.24 16.29 8.40
CA ARG A 189 3.73 16.82 9.67
C ARG A 189 2.46 16.09 10.11
N HIS A 190 1.52 15.89 9.19
CA HIS A 190 0.30 15.14 9.46
C HIS A 190 0.61 13.73 9.99
N LEU A 191 1.52 13.00 9.33
CA LEU A 191 1.93 11.67 9.78
C LEU A 191 2.58 11.69 11.17
N LEU A 192 3.36 12.74 11.49
CA LEU A 192 3.95 12.90 12.82
C LEU A 192 2.94 13.30 13.92
N GLU A 193 1.75 13.79 13.52
CA GLU A 193 0.63 14.14 14.42
C GLU A 193 -0.31 12.96 14.67
N LEU A 194 -0.18 11.84 13.90
CA LEU A 194 -0.92 10.62 14.18
C LEU A 194 -0.43 10.01 15.50
N ASP A 195 -1.34 9.79 16.45
CA ASP A 195 -1.07 9.18 17.74
C ASP A 195 -2.15 8.14 18.07
N PRO A 196 -1.81 6.86 17.90
CA PRO A 196 -0.53 6.31 17.41
C PRO A 196 -0.35 6.40 15.87
N LEU A 197 0.90 6.48 15.40
CA LEU A 197 1.24 6.34 13.98
C LEU A 197 1.04 4.91 13.47
N PHE A 198 1.34 3.91 14.29
CA PHE A 198 1.03 2.51 14.07
C PHE A 198 0.13 2.00 15.19
N HIS A 199 -0.90 1.24 14.84
CA HIS A 199 -1.99 0.88 15.73
C HIS A 199 -1.78 -0.47 16.44
N THR A 200 -1.11 -1.42 15.78
CA THR A 200 -0.81 -2.73 16.36
C THR A 200 0.50 -2.70 17.13
N GLU A 201 0.59 -3.43 18.25
CA GLU A 201 1.83 -3.55 19.02
C GLU A 201 2.99 -4.04 18.14
N ARG A 202 2.70 -4.98 17.26
CA ARG A 202 3.72 -5.54 16.37
C ARG A 202 4.29 -4.53 15.38
N ALA A 203 3.46 -3.69 14.78
CA ALA A 203 3.90 -2.62 13.89
C ALA A 203 4.71 -1.55 14.62
N GLN A 204 4.30 -1.19 15.84
CA GLN A 204 5.05 -0.27 16.69
C GLN A 204 6.46 -0.81 17.00
N GLU A 205 6.57 -2.09 17.36
CA GLU A 205 7.87 -2.74 17.59
C GLU A 205 8.76 -2.73 16.35
N LEU A 206 8.18 -3.02 15.19
CA LEU A 206 8.93 -3.17 13.96
C LEU A 206 9.36 -1.84 13.34
N TRP A 207 8.49 -0.82 13.39
CA TRP A 207 8.62 0.33 12.49
C TRP A 207 8.61 1.70 13.16
N LEU A 208 7.99 1.87 14.35
CA LEU A 208 7.73 3.21 14.91
C LEU A 208 9.00 4.05 15.10
N ALA A 209 10.04 3.46 15.68
CA ALA A 209 11.28 4.21 15.96
C ALA A 209 11.98 4.65 14.66
N ALA A 210 11.98 3.81 13.63
CA ALA A 210 12.57 4.14 12.33
C ALA A 210 11.72 5.17 11.59
N ALA A 211 10.38 5.03 11.60
CA ALA A 211 9.46 5.98 10.98
C ALA A 211 9.62 7.39 11.54
N HIS A 212 9.69 7.53 12.85
CA HIS A 212 9.93 8.84 13.47
C HIS A 212 11.27 9.45 13.07
N ARG A 213 12.34 8.65 12.96
CA ARG A 213 13.65 9.17 12.49
C ARG A 213 13.58 9.63 11.04
N ASN A 214 12.97 8.80 10.18
CA ASN A 214 12.84 9.07 8.75
C ASN A 214 12.00 10.32 8.49
N LEU A 215 10.80 10.40 9.08
CA LEU A 215 9.90 11.54 8.92
C LEU A 215 10.49 12.84 9.45
N LYS A 216 11.15 12.82 10.62
CA LYS A 216 11.81 14.02 11.16
C LYS A 216 12.99 14.45 10.31
N GLY A 217 13.71 13.51 9.70
CA GLY A 217 14.81 13.78 8.79
C GLY A 217 14.40 14.51 7.51
N GLU A 218 13.16 14.33 7.03
CA GLU A 218 12.65 15.08 5.86
C GLU A 218 12.34 16.55 6.16
N LEU A 219 12.14 16.93 7.41
CA LEU A 219 11.81 18.31 7.82
C LEU A 219 13.04 19.16 8.17
N THR A 220 14.24 18.57 8.18
CA THR A 220 15.51 19.24 8.48
C THR A 220 16.30 19.58 7.24
#